data_db0c160894bf697d21e3b7be857b454a
#
_entry.id   db0c160894bf697d21e3b7be857b454a
#
_cell.length_a   1.000
_cell.length_b   1.000
_cell.length_c   1.000
_cell.angle_alpha   90.00
_cell.angle_beta   90.00
_cell.angle_gamma   90.00
#
_symmetry.space_group_name_H-M   'P 1'
#
loop_
_entity.id
_entity.type
_entity.pdbx_description
1 polymer ?
#
loop_
_entity_poly.entity_id
_entity_poly.type
_entity_poly.pdbx_seq_one_letter_code
_entity_poly.pdbx_strand_id
1 'polypeptide(L)'
;LYDQTVQSVTDSYQSWTGFLRAACYNYKCPFDDQILIYAQRPDATAVLEMERWNRQFGRWVNRGAKSIAVFGDDGQNCLKLYFDVSDTHASRFARPLPIWTMHPAFEPEVIETLEATFGNLAEKENLADAVRSACHNAVADNFTDYLQDLRECREDSLLEELDDLNLEVFYRDALEVSVAYMLMTRLGLRADDHITAD
;
A
#
# COMPACT_ATOMS: atom_id res chain seq x y z
N LEU A 1 19.40 -3.35 -5.81
CA LEU A 1 18.23 -3.92 -5.13
C LEU A 1 16.94 -3.21 -5.56
N TYR A 2 16.84 -1.88 -5.38
CA TYR A 2 15.65 -1.10 -5.70
C TYR A 2 15.17 -1.33 -7.14
N ASP A 3 15.99 -1.01 -8.14
CA ASP A 3 15.65 -1.14 -9.57
C ASP A 3 15.24 -2.58 -9.94
N GLN A 4 15.98 -3.58 -9.43
CA GLN A 4 15.66 -4.98 -9.63
C GLN A 4 14.31 -5.36 -9.04
N THR A 5 13.96 -4.79 -7.88
CA THR A 5 12.68 -5.06 -7.23
C THR A 5 11.54 -4.40 -8.00
N VAL A 6 11.70 -3.14 -8.43
CA VAL A 6 10.72 -2.46 -9.28
C VAL A 6 10.42 -3.28 -10.54
N GLN A 7 11.46 -3.73 -11.25
CA GLN A 7 11.29 -4.60 -12.41
C GLN A 7 10.56 -5.91 -12.07
N SER A 8 10.94 -6.55 -10.95
CA SER A 8 10.34 -7.81 -10.55
C SER A 8 8.87 -7.69 -10.15
N VAL A 9 8.47 -6.62 -9.46
CA VAL A 9 7.05 -6.43 -9.04
C VAL A 9 6.14 -6.07 -10.20
N THR A 10 6.68 -5.49 -11.28
CA THR A 10 5.92 -5.12 -12.49
C THR A 10 5.93 -6.20 -13.58
N ASP A 11 6.63 -7.33 -13.37
CA ASP A 11 6.80 -8.39 -14.36
C ASP A 11 5.52 -9.22 -14.59
N SER A 12 4.67 -9.35 -13.58
CA SER A 12 3.43 -10.13 -13.67
C SER A 12 2.37 -9.66 -12.68
N TYR A 13 1.12 -10.01 -12.96
CA TYR A 13 0.00 -9.80 -12.03
C TYR A 13 0.28 -10.39 -10.63
N GLN A 14 0.83 -11.60 -10.56
CA GLN A 14 1.16 -12.26 -9.30
C GLN A 14 2.23 -11.51 -8.52
N SER A 15 3.25 -10.99 -9.21
CA SER A 15 4.31 -10.19 -8.61
C SER A 15 3.75 -8.88 -8.06
N TRP A 16 2.92 -8.20 -8.85
CA TRP A 16 2.27 -6.96 -8.46
C TRP A 16 1.35 -7.14 -7.25
N THR A 17 0.44 -8.11 -7.28
CA THR A 17 -0.45 -8.39 -6.15
C THR A 17 0.30 -8.88 -4.91
N GLY A 18 1.41 -9.59 -5.08
CA GLY A 18 2.33 -9.93 -4.00
C GLY A 18 2.90 -8.70 -3.30
N PHE A 19 3.34 -7.71 -4.07
CA PHE A 19 3.77 -6.41 -3.56
C PHE A 19 2.62 -5.65 -2.88
N LEU A 20 1.44 -5.56 -3.51
CA LEU A 20 0.28 -4.86 -2.94
C LEU A 20 -0.16 -5.42 -1.59
N ARG A 21 -0.08 -6.73 -1.39
CA ARG A 21 -0.35 -7.38 -0.09
C ARG A 21 0.60 -6.91 1.01
N ALA A 22 1.87 -6.70 0.70
CA ALA A 22 2.83 -6.16 1.67
C ALA A 22 2.65 -4.66 1.86
N ALA A 23 2.44 -3.93 0.76
CA ALA A 23 2.29 -2.47 0.75
C ALA A 23 1.08 -2.00 1.57
N CYS A 24 -0.04 -2.76 1.57
CA CYS A 24 -1.25 -2.39 2.31
C CYS A 24 -1.03 -2.26 3.83
N TYR A 25 -0.03 -2.92 4.39
CA TYR A 25 0.35 -2.78 5.80
C TYR A 25 1.31 -1.61 6.04
N ASN A 26 2.10 -1.26 5.04
CA ASN A 26 3.14 -0.24 5.10
C ASN A 26 2.77 1.03 4.30
N TYR A 27 1.48 1.26 4.06
CA TYR A 27 0.95 2.34 3.20
C TYR A 27 1.34 3.76 3.63
N LYS A 28 1.80 3.96 4.87
CA LYS A 28 2.30 5.24 5.38
C LYS A 28 3.77 5.51 5.02
N CYS A 29 4.48 4.51 4.54
CA CYS A 29 5.84 4.69 4.03
C CYS A 29 5.78 5.25 2.60
N PRO A 30 6.76 6.08 2.19
CA PRO A 30 6.93 6.45 0.79
C PRO A 30 7.00 5.21 -0.12
N PHE A 31 6.63 5.35 -1.38
CA PHE A 31 6.61 4.22 -2.33
C PHE A 31 7.98 3.54 -2.44
N ASP A 32 9.05 4.32 -2.52
CA ASP A 32 10.42 3.79 -2.61
C ASP A 32 10.80 2.96 -1.39
N ASP A 33 10.38 3.42 -0.19
CA ASP A 33 10.58 2.67 1.04
C ASP A 33 9.77 1.38 1.04
N GLN A 34 8.53 1.39 0.53
CA GLN A 34 7.70 0.19 0.43
C GLN A 34 8.34 -0.86 -0.49
N ILE A 35 8.93 -0.45 -1.62
CA ILE A 35 9.70 -1.33 -2.50
C ILE A 35 10.89 -1.95 -1.77
N LEU A 36 11.66 -1.14 -1.03
CA LEU A 36 12.82 -1.62 -0.27
C LEU A 36 12.41 -2.52 0.91
N ILE A 37 11.31 -2.21 1.58
CA ILE A 37 10.75 -3.07 2.64
C ILE A 37 10.35 -4.42 2.05
N TYR A 38 9.60 -4.42 0.96
CA TYR A 38 9.16 -5.65 0.28
C TYR A 38 10.33 -6.51 -0.17
N ALA A 39 11.36 -5.90 -0.77
CA ALA A 39 12.56 -6.58 -1.23
C ALA A 39 13.32 -7.32 -0.12
N GLN A 40 13.31 -6.77 1.10
CA GLN A 40 14.08 -7.29 2.23
C GLN A 40 13.21 -8.11 3.20
N ARG A 41 11.92 -7.76 3.31
CA ARG A 41 10.98 -8.37 4.24
C ARG A 41 9.56 -8.33 3.68
N PRO A 42 9.19 -9.22 2.74
CA PRO A 42 7.87 -9.21 2.10
C PRO A 42 6.69 -9.50 3.05
N ASP A 43 6.97 -10.05 4.21
CA ASP A 43 5.99 -10.34 5.28
C ASP A 43 5.91 -9.26 6.37
N ALA A 44 6.59 -8.11 6.18
CA ALA A 44 6.55 -7.02 7.16
C ALA A 44 5.14 -6.42 7.29
N THR A 45 4.68 -6.27 8.54
CA THR A 45 3.33 -5.78 8.86
C THR A 45 3.31 -4.41 9.54
N ALA A 46 4.37 -4.05 10.23
CA ALA A 46 4.52 -2.73 10.85
C ALA A 46 6.00 -2.44 11.09
N VAL A 47 6.54 -1.48 10.38
CA VAL A 47 7.96 -1.15 10.44
C VAL A 47 8.19 0.22 11.06
N LEU A 48 9.18 0.31 11.94
CA LEU A 48 9.63 1.55 12.54
C LEU A 48 11.13 1.48 12.88
N GLU A 49 11.75 2.62 13.05
CA GLU A 49 13.07 2.73 13.61
C GLU A 49 13.11 2.20 15.06
N MET A 50 14.25 1.64 15.48
CA MET A 50 14.44 1.10 16.82
C MET A 50 14.10 2.13 17.91
N GLU A 51 14.51 3.38 17.72
CA GLU A 51 14.24 4.45 18.66
C GLU A 51 12.75 4.75 18.83
N ARG A 52 12.00 4.71 17.73
CA ARG A 52 10.54 4.90 17.74
C ARG A 52 9.83 3.71 18.40
N TRP A 53 10.27 2.47 18.15
CA TRP A 53 9.78 1.30 18.88
C TRP A 53 9.93 1.46 20.39
N ASN A 54 11.11 1.91 20.85
CA ASN A 54 11.39 2.10 22.26
C ASN A 54 10.56 3.22 22.89
N ARG A 55 10.57 4.41 22.29
CA ARG A 55 9.95 5.61 22.88
C ARG A 55 8.43 5.63 22.78
N GLN A 56 7.88 5.23 21.64
CA GLN A 56 6.43 5.35 21.40
C GLN A 56 5.67 4.14 21.92
N PHE A 57 6.22 2.94 21.79
CA PHE A 57 5.51 1.70 22.08
C PHE A 57 6.10 0.91 23.27
N GLY A 58 7.25 1.30 23.80
CA GLY A 58 7.91 0.56 24.86
C GLY A 58 8.32 -0.85 24.43
N ARG A 59 8.67 -1.02 23.16
CA ARG A 59 9.13 -2.29 22.60
C ARG A 59 10.62 -2.24 22.29
N TRP A 60 11.27 -3.38 22.39
CA TRP A 60 12.69 -3.52 22.17
C TRP A 60 12.97 -4.47 21.02
N VAL A 61 13.90 -4.08 20.15
CA VAL A 61 14.34 -4.94 19.05
C VAL A 61 15.06 -6.17 19.62
N ASN A 62 14.72 -7.34 19.10
CA ASN A 62 15.31 -8.61 19.52
C ASN A 62 16.79 -8.68 19.12
N ARG A 63 17.59 -9.29 19.97
CA ARG A 63 19.00 -9.50 19.68
C ARG A 63 19.16 -10.37 18.43
N GLY A 64 19.91 -9.87 17.44
CA GLY A 64 20.14 -10.57 16.18
C GLY A 64 19.07 -10.32 15.10
N ALA A 65 18.06 -9.50 15.38
CA ALA A 65 17.12 -9.06 14.36
C ALA A 65 17.86 -8.33 13.22
N LYS A 66 17.44 -8.59 11.98
CA LYS A 66 17.99 -7.91 10.81
C LYS A 66 17.19 -6.64 10.53
N SER A 67 17.90 -5.52 10.37
CA SER A 67 17.27 -4.27 9.97
C SER A 67 16.87 -4.30 8.48
N ILE A 68 15.83 -3.55 8.17
CA ILE A 68 15.40 -3.23 6.81
C ILE A 68 15.96 -1.85 6.48
N ALA A 69 16.81 -1.75 5.47
CA ALA A 69 17.42 -0.49 5.07
C ALA A 69 16.54 0.20 4.02
N VAL A 70 16.15 1.44 4.29
CA VAL A 70 15.37 2.29 3.37
C VAL A 70 16.09 3.63 3.16
N PHE A 71 15.62 4.45 2.22
CA PHE A 71 16.21 5.76 1.97
C PHE A 71 15.99 6.71 3.17
N GLY A 72 17.00 7.53 3.45
CA GLY A 72 16.91 8.58 4.47
C GLY A 72 16.33 9.88 3.91
N ASP A 73 15.92 10.78 4.81
CA ASP A 73 15.31 12.07 4.42
C ASP A 73 16.29 13.01 3.72
N ASP A 74 17.59 12.83 3.91
CA ASP A 74 18.65 13.70 3.36
C ASP A 74 19.14 13.25 1.96
N GLY A 75 18.36 12.42 1.27
CA GLY A 75 18.69 11.93 -0.08
C GLY A 75 19.63 10.71 -0.07
N GLN A 76 20.22 10.42 -1.22
CA GLN A 76 20.87 9.14 -1.57
C GLN A 76 22.03 8.67 -0.66
N ASN A 77 22.50 9.47 0.28
CA ASN A 77 23.68 9.15 1.09
C ASN A 77 23.37 8.72 2.52
N CYS A 78 22.11 8.71 2.94
CA CYS A 78 21.71 8.32 4.28
C CYS A 78 20.70 7.18 4.23
N LEU A 79 20.91 6.13 5.02
CA LEU A 79 19.97 5.03 5.16
C LEU A 79 19.27 5.12 6.51
N LYS A 80 17.96 4.93 6.53
CA LYS A 80 17.18 4.63 7.73
C LYS A 80 17.12 3.12 7.93
N LEU A 81 17.12 2.70 9.17
CA LEU A 81 17.03 1.28 9.52
C LEU A 81 15.72 1.03 10.27
N TYR A 82 14.85 0.27 9.63
CA TYR A 82 13.57 -0.16 10.19
C TYR A 82 13.66 -1.59 10.73
N PHE A 83 12.78 -1.89 11.66
CA PHE A 83 12.55 -3.23 12.19
C PHE A 83 11.06 -3.50 12.18
N ASP A 84 10.68 -4.69 11.73
CA ASP A 84 9.28 -5.11 11.79
C ASP A 84 8.85 -5.42 13.23
N VAL A 85 7.58 -5.28 13.50
CA VAL A 85 6.99 -5.55 14.83
C VAL A 85 7.31 -6.95 15.34
N SER A 86 7.38 -7.95 14.44
CA SER A 86 7.71 -9.34 14.77
C SER A 86 9.14 -9.51 15.28
N ASP A 87 10.03 -8.59 14.92
CA ASP A 87 11.40 -8.53 15.41
C ASP A 87 11.54 -7.81 16.75
N THR A 88 10.45 -7.48 17.42
CA THR A 88 10.44 -6.75 18.68
C THR A 88 9.70 -7.51 19.78
N HIS A 89 10.06 -7.26 21.01
CA HIS A 89 9.34 -7.75 22.19
C HIS A 89 8.83 -6.59 23.06
N ALA A 90 7.69 -6.83 23.71
CA ALA A 90 7.08 -5.87 24.61
C ALA A 90 7.85 -5.77 25.94
N SER A 91 8.12 -4.56 26.41
CA SER A 91 8.53 -4.34 27.79
C SER A 91 7.30 -4.38 28.73
N ARG A 92 7.53 -4.36 30.06
CA ARG A 92 6.44 -4.22 31.03
C ARG A 92 5.62 -2.93 30.90
N PHE A 93 6.14 -1.95 30.18
CA PHE A 93 5.50 -0.65 29.92
C PHE A 93 5.04 -0.50 28.47
N ALA A 94 5.01 -1.60 27.71
CA ALA A 94 4.60 -1.55 26.33
C ALA A 94 3.16 -1.06 26.18
N ARG A 95 2.96 -0.19 25.19
CA ARG A 95 1.64 0.29 24.81
C ARG A 95 1.01 -0.66 23.78
N PRO A 96 -0.32 -0.77 23.74
CA PRO A 96 -1.00 -1.47 22.65
C PRO A 96 -0.57 -0.90 21.30
N LEU A 97 -0.37 -1.78 20.34
CA LEU A 97 -0.04 -1.38 18.98
C LEU A 97 -1.34 -0.99 18.27
N PRO A 98 -1.36 0.09 17.48
CA PRO A 98 -2.53 0.50 16.72
C PRO A 98 -2.67 -0.35 15.44
N ILE A 99 -2.47 -1.65 15.57
CA ILE A 99 -2.70 -2.61 14.49
C ILE A 99 -4.14 -3.09 14.66
N TRP A 100 -5.00 -2.65 13.76
CA TRP A 100 -6.40 -3.03 13.79
C TRP A 100 -6.69 -4.17 12.81
N THR A 101 -7.70 -4.95 13.13
CA THR A 101 -8.29 -5.95 12.26
C THR A 101 -9.76 -5.62 12.08
N MET A 102 -10.25 -5.70 10.85
CA MET A 102 -11.65 -5.50 10.54
C MET A 102 -12.50 -6.55 11.26
N HIS A 103 -13.54 -6.10 11.93
CA HIS A 103 -14.52 -7.00 12.53
C HIS A 103 -15.81 -6.95 11.71
N PRO A 104 -16.39 -8.09 11.29
CA PRO A 104 -17.55 -8.12 10.40
C PRO A 104 -18.76 -7.31 10.89
N ALA A 105 -18.93 -7.15 12.21
CA ALA A 105 -20.01 -6.36 12.77
C ALA A 105 -19.96 -4.87 12.39
N PHE A 106 -18.80 -4.35 11.97
CA PHE A 106 -18.61 -2.96 11.56
C PHE A 106 -18.72 -2.74 10.04
N GLU A 107 -19.04 -3.78 9.28
CA GLU A 107 -19.16 -3.68 7.82
C GLU A 107 -20.18 -2.60 7.40
N PRO A 108 -21.41 -2.52 7.98
CA PRO A 108 -22.37 -1.48 7.61
C PRO A 108 -21.84 -0.06 7.84
N GLU A 109 -21.22 0.19 9.00
CA GLU A 109 -20.66 1.50 9.34
C GLU A 109 -19.48 1.89 8.45
N VAL A 110 -18.70 0.91 8.00
CA VAL A 110 -17.60 1.15 7.05
C VAL A 110 -18.17 1.54 5.68
N ILE A 111 -19.20 0.84 5.19
CA ILE A 111 -19.87 1.16 3.93
C ILE A 111 -20.48 2.57 3.99
N GLU A 112 -21.18 2.92 5.07
CA GLU A 112 -21.72 4.27 5.26
C GLU A 112 -20.61 5.34 5.27
N THR A 113 -19.48 5.05 5.92
CA THR A 113 -18.33 5.96 5.97
C THR A 113 -17.70 6.15 4.60
N LEU A 114 -17.56 5.08 3.81
CA LEU A 114 -17.07 5.16 2.43
C LEU A 114 -18.01 6.02 1.57
N GLU A 115 -19.32 5.80 1.65
CA GLU A 115 -20.31 6.61 0.91
C GLU A 115 -20.30 8.08 1.35
N ALA A 116 -20.20 8.35 2.64
CA ALA A 116 -20.12 9.72 3.15
C ALA A 116 -18.85 10.45 2.73
N THR A 117 -17.76 9.71 2.53
CA THR A 117 -16.43 10.28 2.19
C THR A 117 -16.24 10.45 0.70
N PHE A 118 -16.62 9.44 -0.09
CA PHE A 118 -16.34 9.36 -1.53
C PHE A 118 -17.58 9.58 -2.43
N GLY A 119 -18.71 9.97 -1.85
CA GLY A 119 -19.95 10.21 -2.57
C GLY A 119 -20.77 8.93 -2.81
N ASN A 120 -21.81 9.04 -3.63
CA ASN A 120 -22.70 7.93 -3.90
C ASN A 120 -21.98 6.73 -4.49
N LEU A 121 -22.08 5.58 -3.85
CA LEU A 121 -21.50 4.32 -4.32
C LEU A 121 -22.46 3.62 -5.28
N ALA A 122 -21.98 3.32 -6.48
CA ALA A 122 -22.78 2.66 -7.52
C ALA A 122 -23.19 1.24 -7.10
N GLU A 123 -22.28 0.52 -6.46
CA GLU A 123 -22.47 -0.82 -5.90
C GLU A 123 -22.04 -0.82 -4.44
N LYS A 124 -22.87 -1.37 -3.56
CA LYS A 124 -22.62 -1.42 -2.11
C LYS A 124 -23.37 -2.56 -1.40
N GLU A 125 -23.71 -3.61 -2.12
CA GLU A 125 -24.40 -4.77 -1.54
C GLU A 125 -23.54 -5.48 -0.48
N ASN A 126 -22.23 -5.38 -0.61
CA ASN A 126 -21.26 -5.91 0.35
C ASN A 126 -20.04 -4.99 0.43
N LEU A 127 -19.15 -5.26 1.38
CA LEU A 127 -17.97 -4.43 1.60
C LEU A 127 -17.02 -4.37 0.40
N ALA A 128 -16.88 -5.46 -0.37
CA ALA A 128 -16.01 -5.48 -1.54
C ALA A 128 -16.52 -4.56 -2.65
N ASP A 129 -17.82 -4.59 -2.93
CA ASP A 129 -18.46 -3.72 -3.93
C ASP A 129 -18.38 -2.25 -3.50
N ALA A 130 -18.63 -1.97 -2.22
CA ALA A 130 -18.50 -0.62 -1.67
C ALA A 130 -17.06 -0.09 -1.78
N VAL A 131 -16.05 -0.91 -1.52
CA VAL A 131 -14.64 -0.54 -1.67
C VAL A 131 -14.31 -0.23 -3.13
N ARG A 132 -14.75 -1.07 -4.10
CA ARG A 132 -14.54 -0.82 -5.53
C ARG A 132 -15.16 0.50 -5.97
N SER A 133 -16.43 0.73 -5.61
CA SER A 133 -17.13 1.96 -5.96
C SER A 133 -16.47 3.20 -5.33
N ALA A 134 -16.01 3.11 -4.09
CA ALA A 134 -15.29 4.19 -3.43
C ALA A 134 -13.93 4.48 -4.10
N CYS A 135 -13.18 3.44 -4.50
CA CYS A 135 -11.93 3.59 -5.25
C CYS A 135 -12.16 4.25 -6.61
N HIS A 136 -13.19 3.82 -7.34
CA HIS A 136 -13.58 4.45 -8.60
C HIS A 136 -13.86 5.95 -8.44
N ASN A 137 -14.68 6.33 -7.47
CA ASN A 137 -14.98 7.74 -7.18
C ASN A 137 -13.72 8.53 -6.79
N ALA A 138 -12.89 7.97 -5.90
CA ALA A 138 -11.65 8.62 -5.45
C ALA A 138 -10.66 8.85 -6.59
N VAL A 139 -10.50 7.86 -7.49
CA VAL A 139 -9.64 7.99 -8.67
C VAL A 139 -10.22 9.01 -9.64
N ALA A 140 -11.52 8.99 -9.91
CA ALA A 140 -12.17 9.95 -10.79
C ALA A 140 -11.98 11.40 -10.30
N ASP A 141 -12.12 11.64 -9.00
CA ASP A 141 -11.99 12.97 -8.41
C ASP A 141 -10.55 13.51 -8.45
N ASN A 142 -9.55 12.65 -8.40
CA ASN A 142 -8.14 13.04 -8.32
C ASN A 142 -7.36 12.84 -9.64
N PHE A 143 -7.98 12.27 -10.66
CA PHE A 143 -7.29 11.86 -11.88
C PHE A 143 -6.62 13.01 -12.63
N THR A 144 -7.23 14.19 -12.65
CA THR A 144 -6.68 15.36 -13.36
C THR A 144 -5.30 15.74 -12.87
N ASP A 145 -5.05 15.61 -11.56
CA ASP A 145 -3.75 15.92 -10.96
C ASP A 145 -2.69 14.90 -11.38
N TYR A 146 -3.06 13.61 -11.40
CA TYR A 146 -2.16 12.53 -11.84
C TYR A 146 -1.85 12.58 -13.34
N LEU A 147 -2.79 13.03 -14.16
CA LEU A 147 -2.62 13.07 -15.62
C LEU A 147 -1.45 14.00 -16.03
N GLN A 148 -1.24 15.08 -15.30
CA GLN A 148 -0.11 15.97 -15.57
C GLN A 148 1.22 15.28 -15.27
N ASP A 149 1.34 14.64 -14.12
CA ASP A 149 2.54 13.90 -13.73
C ASP A 149 2.85 12.76 -14.71
N LEU A 150 1.82 12.04 -15.17
CA LEU A 150 1.96 11.00 -16.18
C LEU A 150 2.50 11.52 -17.52
N ARG A 151 2.04 12.69 -17.95
CA ARG A 151 2.53 13.29 -19.19
C ARG A 151 4.00 13.68 -19.10
N GLU A 152 4.43 14.15 -17.92
CA GLU A 152 5.83 14.50 -17.66
C GLU A 152 6.74 13.24 -17.60
N CYS A 153 6.23 12.10 -17.14
CA CYS A 153 6.96 10.84 -17.05
C CYS A 153 6.85 9.95 -18.31
N ARG A 154 6.17 10.41 -19.36
CA ARG A 154 5.87 9.60 -20.55
C ARG A 154 7.09 9.38 -21.45
N GLU A 155 7.94 10.37 -21.58
CA GLU A 155 9.15 10.34 -22.43
C GLU A 155 10.11 9.25 -21.93
N ASP A 156 10.68 8.48 -22.85
CA ASP A 156 11.57 7.34 -22.56
C ASP A 156 10.95 6.22 -21.67
N SER A 157 9.62 6.10 -21.66
CA SER A 157 8.90 5.08 -20.88
C SER A 157 8.04 4.17 -21.76
N LEU A 158 7.49 3.09 -21.20
CA LEU A 158 6.51 2.22 -21.87
C LEU A 158 5.21 2.95 -22.23
N LEU A 159 4.97 4.13 -21.65
CA LEU A 159 3.79 4.94 -21.90
C LEU A 159 3.93 5.82 -23.15
N GLU A 160 5.11 5.92 -23.74
CA GLU A 160 5.40 6.80 -24.89
C GLU A 160 4.58 6.45 -26.13
N GLU A 161 4.36 5.16 -26.35
CA GLU A 161 3.61 4.65 -27.52
C GLU A 161 2.09 4.77 -27.35
N LEU A 162 1.58 5.06 -26.14
CA LEU A 162 0.16 5.21 -25.88
C LEU A 162 -0.34 6.61 -26.29
N ASP A 163 -1.49 6.70 -26.94
CA ASP A 163 -2.20 7.98 -27.07
C ASP A 163 -2.79 8.43 -25.72
N ASP A 164 -3.19 9.69 -25.62
CA ASP A 164 -3.65 10.27 -24.35
C ASP A 164 -4.91 9.56 -23.79
N LEU A 165 -5.80 9.06 -24.67
CA LEU A 165 -7.00 8.36 -24.24
C LEU A 165 -6.67 6.98 -23.66
N ASN A 166 -5.83 6.22 -24.35
CA ASN A 166 -5.38 4.91 -23.87
C ASN A 166 -4.55 5.05 -22.58
N LEU A 167 -3.67 6.05 -22.52
CA LEU A 167 -2.92 6.37 -21.31
C LEU A 167 -3.85 6.62 -20.12
N GLU A 168 -4.90 7.43 -20.33
CA GLU A 168 -5.90 7.72 -19.30
C GLU A 168 -6.60 6.44 -18.83
N VAL A 169 -7.14 5.65 -19.76
CA VAL A 169 -7.89 4.43 -19.44
C VAL A 169 -7.03 3.43 -18.68
N PHE A 170 -5.85 3.08 -19.21
CA PHE A 170 -4.97 2.09 -18.57
C PHE A 170 -4.49 2.52 -17.19
N TYR A 171 -4.18 3.80 -17.02
CA TYR A 171 -3.72 4.27 -15.72
C TYR A 171 -4.83 4.28 -14.68
N ARG A 172 -6.04 4.73 -15.06
CA ARG A 172 -7.20 4.71 -14.15
C ARG A 172 -7.51 3.30 -13.70
N ASP A 173 -7.61 2.37 -14.63
CA ASP A 173 -7.89 0.97 -14.31
C ASP A 173 -6.82 0.37 -13.40
N ALA A 174 -5.53 0.58 -13.71
CA ALA A 174 -4.44 0.09 -12.88
C ALA A 174 -4.47 0.68 -11.46
N LEU A 175 -4.78 1.97 -11.33
CA LEU A 175 -4.86 2.65 -10.04
C LEU A 175 -6.08 2.18 -9.23
N GLU A 176 -7.27 2.14 -9.83
CA GLU A 176 -8.49 1.66 -9.18
C GLU A 176 -8.33 0.22 -8.67
N VAL A 177 -7.84 -0.67 -9.51
CA VAL A 177 -7.61 -2.08 -9.17
C VAL A 177 -6.57 -2.21 -8.06
N SER A 178 -5.45 -1.50 -8.14
CA SER A 178 -4.38 -1.58 -7.15
C SER A 178 -4.82 -1.08 -5.78
N VAL A 179 -5.51 0.08 -5.71
CA VAL A 179 -6.01 0.64 -4.46
C VAL A 179 -7.10 -0.24 -3.86
N ALA A 180 -8.04 -0.74 -4.68
CA ALA A 180 -9.08 -1.66 -4.23
C ALA A 180 -8.48 -2.95 -3.68
N TYR A 181 -7.48 -3.53 -4.35
CA TYR A 181 -6.77 -4.73 -3.90
C TYR A 181 -6.10 -4.53 -2.53
N MET A 182 -5.39 -3.41 -2.35
CA MET A 182 -4.75 -3.06 -1.08
C MET A 182 -5.78 -2.89 0.05
N LEU A 183 -6.88 -2.18 -0.20
CA LEU A 183 -7.93 -1.94 0.79
C LEU A 183 -8.65 -3.24 1.16
N MET A 184 -9.04 -4.06 0.20
CA MET A 184 -9.65 -5.37 0.45
C MET A 184 -8.73 -6.25 1.29
N THR A 185 -7.45 -6.35 0.93
CA THR A 185 -6.45 -7.10 1.71
C THR A 185 -6.36 -6.56 3.14
N ARG A 186 -6.32 -5.25 3.31
CA ARG A 186 -6.21 -4.60 4.63
C ARG A 186 -7.47 -4.79 5.48
N LEU A 187 -8.63 -4.88 4.86
CA LEU A 187 -9.93 -5.19 5.49
C LEU A 187 -10.11 -6.68 5.79
N GLY A 188 -9.17 -7.54 5.38
CA GLY A 188 -9.23 -8.98 5.60
C GLY A 188 -10.09 -9.73 4.58
N LEU A 189 -10.47 -9.07 3.50
CA LEU A 189 -11.15 -9.71 2.36
C LEU A 189 -10.11 -10.45 1.50
N ARG A 190 -10.56 -11.49 0.83
CA ARG A 190 -9.76 -12.20 -0.17
C ARG A 190 -9.85 -11.43 -1.50
N ALA A 191 -8.95 -10.48 -1.70
CA ALA A 191 -8.98 -9.60 -2.87
C ALA A 191 -9.01 -10.38 -4.20
N ASP A 192 -8.31 -11.52 -4.28
CA ASP A 192 -8.29 -12.39 -5.46
C ASP A 192 -9.68 -13.00 -5.83
N ASP A 193 -10.65 -13.00 -4.91
CA ASP A 193 -12.01 -13.47 -5.18
C ASP A 193 -12.87 -12.36 -5.85
N HIS A 194 -12.40 -11.11 -5.84
CA HIS A 194 -13.13 -9.93 -6.31
C HIS A 194 -12.43 -9.18 -7.44
N ILE A 195 -11.15 -9.41 -7.63
CA ILE A 195 -10.29 -8.73 -8.60
C ILE A 195 -9.56 -9.80 -9.41
N THR A 196 -9.74 -9.78 -10.73
CA THR A 196 -9.11 -10.71 -11.68
C THR A 196 -7.99 -10.04 -12.46
N ALA A 197 -7.19 -10.85 -13.16
CA ALA A 197 -6.06 -10.38 -13.97
C ALA A 197 -6.46 -9.90 -15.38
N ASP A 198 -7.76 -9.80 -15.66
CA ASP A 198 -8.30 -9.47 -17.00
C ASP A 198 -8.26 -7.97 -17.28
#